data_535226b86fb4efa9c4cfdab15f00004d
#
_entry.id   535226b86fb4efa9c4cfdab15f00004d
#
_cell.length_a   1.000
_cell.length_b   1.000
_cell.length_c   1.000
_cell.angle_alpha   90.00
_cell.angle_beta   90.00
_cell.angle_gamma   90.00
#
_symmetry.space_group_name_H-M   'P 1'
#
loop_
_entity.id
_entity.type
_entity.pdbx_description
1 polymer ?
#
loop_
_entity_poly.entity_id
_entity_poly.type
_entity_poly.pdbx_seq_one_letter_code
_entity_poly.pdbx_strand_id
1 'polypeptide(L)'
;MTQSQKYLQQLLLSRQGLLITAEGYASVVAEAFPNVHDSDSAEKGHADMLYTEVISGALDLCSSQVRMAFPDKDISIVSDYASEELPDNSIAYYPVFGVITSNSWWRFSSKQFEKDLLASESNPAIIAHFVHIDSPGGEAFYMDRLSETMRDLSKPVVVLAERVCASAGYLIACHGTRIFATTGLIAGNFHLLKI
;
A
#
# COMPACT_ATOMS: atom_id res chain seq x y z
N MET A 1 -26.25 -4.50 4.26
CA MET A 1 -25.05 -4.75 3.44
C MET A 1 -24.47 -3.41 3.05
N THR A 2 -23.23 -3.13 3.44
CA THR A 2 -22.54 -1.87 3.16
C THR A 2 -22.09 -1.83 1.68
N GLN A 3 -21.73 -0.63 1.19
CA GLN A 3 -21.17 -0.48 -0.16
C GLN A 3 -19.83 -1.24 -0.29
N SER A 4 -19.03 -1.26 0.78
CA SER A 4 -17.79 -2.04 0.88
C SER A 4 -18.03 -3.53 0.67
N GLN A 5 -19.00 -4.08 1.38
CA GLN A 5 -19.38 -5.50 1.25
C GLN A 5 -19.83 -5.86 -0.17
N LYS A 6 -20.64 -5.00 -0.82
CA LYS A 6 -21.04 -5.20 -2.21
C LYS A 6 -19.84 -5.25 -3.15
N TYR A 7 -18.90 -4.32 -2.98
CA TYR A 7 -17.69 -4.30 -3.81
C TYR A 7 -16.85 -5.56 -3.61
N LEU A 8 -16.59 -5.96 -2.35
CA LEU A 8 -15.81 -7.17 -2.06
C LEU A 8 -16.49 -8.45 -2.58
N GLN A 9 -17.81 -8.53 -2.49
CA GLN A 9 -18.56 -9.63 -3.08
C GLN A 9 -18.43 -9.65 -4.61
N GLN A 10 -18.52 -8.49 -5.27
CA GLN A 10 -18.29 -8.38 -6.71
C GLN A 10 -16.86 -8.75 -7.09
N LEU A 11 -15.87 -8.34 -6.30
CA LEU A 11 -14.47 -8.71 -6.50
C LEU A 11 -14.27 -10.22 -6.42
N LEU A 12 -14.82 -10.87 -5.39
CA LEU A 12 -14.73 -12.32 -5.20
C LEU A 12 -15.49 -13.11 -6.26
N LEU A 13 -16.60 -12.58 -6.78
CA LEU A 13 -17.41 -13.20 -7.83
C LEU A 13 -16.92 -12.83 -9.25
N SER A 14 -16.02 -11.88 -9.37
CA SER A 14 -15.42 -11.52 -10.66
C SER A 14 -14.46 -12.62 -11.11
N ARG A 15 -14.31 -12.77 -12.43
CA ARG A 15 -13.30 -13.68 -12.99
C ARG A 15 -11.88 -13.09 -12.99
N GLN A 16 -11.67 -12.02 -12.26
CA GLN A 16 -10.37 -11.37 -12.12
C GLN A 16 -9.51 -12.16 -11.15
N GLY A 17 -8.23 -12.32 -11.48
CA GLY A 17 -7.29 -12.98 -10.57
C GLY A 17 -6.97 -12.12 -9.35
N LEU A 18 -6.80 -12.76 -8.20
CA LEU A 18 -6.33 -12.14 -6.97
C LEU A 18 -4.88 -12.56 -6.72
N LEU A 19 -4.00 -11.58 -6.57
CA LEU A 19 -2.63 -11.76 -6.07
C LEU A 19 -2.64 -11.48 -4.57
N ILE A 20 -2.93 -12.51 -3.76
CA ILE A 20 -3.16 -12.36 -2.32
C ILE A 20 -2.73 -13.63 -1.57
N THR A 21 -2.34 -13.51 -0.31
CA THR A 21 -2.08 -14.68 0.54
C THR A 21 -3.40 -15.35 0.95
N ALA A 22 -3.31 -16.60 1.44
CA ALA A 22 -4.48 -17.34 1.93
C ALA A 22 -5.16 -16.60 3.10
N GLU A 23 -4.38 -16.02 4.01
CA GLU A 23 -4.88 -15.23 5.13
C GLU A 23 -5.56 -13.93 4.65
N GLY A 24 -4.95 -13.26 3.68
CA GLY A 24 -5.54 -12.07 3.06
C GLY A 24 -6.86 -12.39 2.35
N TYR A 25 -6.92 -13.53 1.63
CA TYR A 25 -8.16 -14.02 1.01
C TYR A 25 -9.24 -14.31 2.06
N ALA A 26 -8.89 -15.02 3.14
CA ALA A 26 -9.81 -15.30 4.24
C ALA A 26 -10.37 -14.01 4.87
N SER A 27 -9.53 -12.99 5.05
CA SER A 27 -9.94 -11.67 5.54
C SER A 27 -10.94 -10.98 4.59
N VAL A 28 -10.70 -11.03 3.28
CA VAL A 28 -11.63 -10.47 2.28
C VAL A 28 -12.97 -11.21 2.29
N VAL A 29 -12.95 -12.56 2.39
CA VAL A 29 -14.18 -13.38 2.47
C VAL A 29 -14.96 -13.05 3.74
N ALA A 30 -14.30 -12.96 4.90
CA ALA A 30 -14.95 -12.64 6.17
C ALA A 30 -15.63 -11.26 6.14
N GLU A 31 -14.99 -10.26 5.52
CA GLU A 31 -15.58 -8.93 5.39
C GLU A 31 -16.72 -8.89 4.36
N ALA A 32 -16.59 -9.61 3.25
CA ALA A 32 -17.63 -9.68 2.21
C ALA A 32 -18.90 -10.40 2.68
N PHE A 33 -18.73 -11.43 3.53
CA PHE A 33 -19.80 -12.31 4.00
C PHE A 33 -19.79 -12.45 5.54
N PRO A 34 -20.10 -11.40 6.29
CA PRO A 34 -19.97 -11.39 7.75
C PRO A 34 -20.88 -12.40 8.46
N ASN A 35 -21.93 -12.90 7.79
CA ASN A 35 -22.87 -13.88 8.37
C ASN A 35 -22.43 -15.35 8.17
N VAL A 36 -21.31 -15.59 7.52
CA VAL A 36 -20.76 -16.94 7.27
C VAL A 36 -19.84 -17.39 8.41
N HIS A 37 -19.32 -16.45 9.17
CA HIS A 37 -18.55 -16.72 10.40
C HIS A 37 -19.35 -16.20 11.59
N ASP A 38 -19.73 -17.10 12.49
CA ASP A 38 -20.41 -16.80 13.74
C ASP A 38 -19.66 -15.73 14.56
N SER A 39 -20.43 -14.72 14.91
CA SER A 39 -20.41 -13.91 16.13
C SER A 39 -19.15 -13.92 16.99
N ASP A 40 -18.70 -12.80 17.23
CA ASP A 40 -17.99 -12.14 18.31
C ASP A 40 -16.76 -11.38 17.85
N SER A 41 -17.02 -10.24 17.26
CA SER A 41 -16.12 -9.10 17.40
C SER A 41 -16.83 -7.81 16.98
N ALA A 42 -17.62 -7.31 17.90
CA ALA A 42 -18.00 -5.91 17.93
C ALA A 42 -16.78 -5.08 18.32
N GLU A 43 -15.97 -4.64 17.37
CA GLU A 43 -14.97 -3.59 17.59
C GLU A 43 -14.78 -2.73 16.34
N LYS A 44 -15.88 -2.07 15.94
CA LYS A 44 -15.83 -1.06 14.85
C LYS A 44 -15.18 0.27 15.26
N GLY A 45 -14.88 0.48 16.55
CA GLY A 45 -14.24 1.69 17.06
C GLY A 45 -12.72 1.61 17.19
N HIS A 46 -12.16 0.42 17.10
CA HIS A 46 -10.72 0.21 17.32
C HIS A 46 -9.88 0.38 16.03
N ALA A 47 -10.49 0.17 14.87
CA ALA A 47 -9.78 0.24 13.60
C ALA A 47 -9.29 1.66 13.25
N ASP A 48 -10.09 2.69 13.52
CA ASP A 48 -9.72 4.07 13.19
C ASP A 48 -8.67 4.66 14.14
N MET A 49 -8.70 4.29 15.44
CA MET A 49 -7.67 4.70 16.41
C MET A 49 -6.33 3.99 16.14
N LEU A 50 -6.36 2.69 15.87
CA LEU A 50 -5.16 1.92 15.48
C LEU A 50 -4.54 2.44 14.20
N TYR A 51 -5.35 2.89 13.24
CA TYR A 51 -4.85 3.44 11.97
C TYR A 51 -4.05 4.73 12.20
N THR A 52 -4.52 5.62 13.06
CA THR A 52 -3.82 6.89 13.37
C THR A 52 -2.53 6.66 14.17
N GLU A 53 -2.54 5.75 15.16
CA GLU A 53 -1.35 5.40 15.94
C GLU A 53 -0.31 4.65 15.07
N VAL A 54 -0.76 3.73 14.22
CA VAL A 54 0.11 2.99 13.28
C VAL A 54 0.75 3.94 12.28
N ILE A 55 0.01 4.90 11.73
CA ILE A 55 0.57 5.90 10.82
C ILE A 55 1.59 6.79 11.54
N SER A 56 1.32 7.24 12.78
CA SER A 56 2.26 8.06 13.54
C SER A 56 3.55 7.31 13.85
N GLY A 57 3.47 6.09 14.34
CA GLY A 57 4.65 5.25 14.59
C GLY A 57 5.40 4.86 13.30
N ALA A 58 4.65 4.65 12.21
CA ALA A 58 5.22 4.41 10.88
C ALA A 58 5.98 5.63 10.35
N LEU A 59 5.46 6.84 10.54
CA LEU A 59 6.13 8.07 10.13
C LEU A 59 7.46 8.27 10.88
N ASP A 60 7.53 7.94 12.17
CA ASP A 60 8.78 7.99 12.94
C ASP A 60 9.81 6.97 12.45
N LEU A 61 9.37 5.75 12.18
CA LEU A 61 10.21 4.70 11.59
C LEU A 61 10.65 5.09 10.18
N CYS A 62 9.74 5.62 9.36
CA CYS A 62 10.02 6.12 8.04
C CYS A 62 11.05 7.25 8.04
N SER A 63 10.92 8.19 8.96
CA SER A 63 11.87 9.31 9.08
C SER A 63 13.29 8.83 9.28
N SER A 64 13.51 7.79 10.10
CA SER A 64 14.82 7.20 10.30
C SER A 64 15.36 6.50 9.06
N GLN A 65 14.55 5.73 8.37
CA GLN A 65 14.93 5.00 7.15
C GLN A 65 15.21 5.96 5.98
N VAL A 66 14.40 6.99 5.85
CA VAL A 66 14.57 8.03 4.82
C VAL A 66 15.87 8.82 5.09
N ARG A 67 16.16 9.19 6.35
CA ARG A 67 17.44 9.84 6.72
C ARG A 67 18.65 8.95 6.42
N MET A 68 18.53 7.63 6.61
CA MET A 68 19.59 6.69 6.21
C MET A 68 19.77 6.63 4.68
N ALA A 69 18.71 6.81 3.91
CA ALA A 69 18.77 6.83 2.45
C ALA A 69 19.30 8.17 1.89
N PHE A 70 19.10 9.28 2.62
CA PHE A 70 19.50 10.64 2.22
C PHE A 70 20.19 11.40 3.38
N PRO A 71 21.38 10.96 3.82
CA PRO A 71 22.01 11.43 5.07
C PRO A 71 22.39 12.92 5.06
N ASP A 72 22.65 13.49 3.89
CA ASP A 72 23.17 14.84 3.73
C ASP A 72 22.09 15.89 3.40
N LYS A 73 20.80 15.50 3.45
CA LYS A 73 19.70 16.40 3.09
C LYS A 73 18.77 16.67 4.27
N ASP A 74 18.40 17.94 4.42
CA ASP A 74 17.23 18.29 5.23
C ASP A 74 15.97 17.92 4.43
N ILE A 75 15.25 16.93 4.93
CA ILE A 75 14.13 16.30 4.22
C ILE A 75 12.81 16.51 4.94
N SER A 76 11.76 16.71 4.18
CA SER A 76 10.37 16.74 4.63
C SER A 76 9.60 15.57 4.06
N ILE A 77 8.80 14.88 4.88
CA ILE A 77 7.92 13.80 4.42
C ILE A 77 6.55 14.40 4.19
N VAL A 78 5.99 14.17 2.99
CA VAL A 78 4.73 14.77 2.56
C VAL A 78 3.77 13.71 2.01
N SER A 79 2.49 13.94 2.20
CA SER A 79 1.39 13.14 1.65
C SER A 79 0.48 13.92 0.70
N ASP A 80 0.72 15.21 0.54
CA ASP A 80 0.12 16.03 -0.52
C ASP A 80 1.12 16.12 -1.68
N TYR A 81 0.82 15.43 -2.76
CA TYR A 81 1.76 15.26 -3.87
C TYR A 81 1.64 16.33 -4.95
N ALA A 82 0.53 17.06 -4.97
CA ALA A 82 0.20 18.03 -6.01
C ALA A 82 0.38 19.48 -5.56
N SER A 83 0.65 19.75 -4.28
CA SER A 83 0.82 21.10 -3.76
C SER A 83 2.05 21.78 -4.39
N GLU A 84 1.90 23.03 -4.79
CA GLU A 84 2.99 23.88 -5.28
C GLU A 84 3.82 24.47 -4.13
N GLU A 85 3.33 24.40 -2.89
CA GLU A 85 3.95 25.02 -1.70
C GLU A 85 4.70 24.00 -0.82
N LEU A 86 5.22 22.92 -1.42
CA LEU A 86 6.00 21.93 -0.67
C LEU A 86 7.41 22.45 -0.37
N PRO A 87 7.96 22.09 0.82
CA PRO A 87 9.37 22.36 1.11
C PRO A 87 10.28 21.68 0.08
N ASP A 88 11.41 22.33 -0.22
CA ASP A 88 12.46 21.69 -1.03
C ASP A 88 12.96 20.41 -0.36
N ASN A 89 13.37 19.43 -1.17
CA ASN A 89 13.77 18.09 -0.74
C ASN A 89 12.63 17.31 -0.04
N SER A 90 11.39 17.52 -0.45
CA SER A 90 10.27 16.70 0.01
C SER A 90 10.36 15.26 -0.50
N ILE A 91 9.90 14.31 0.31
CA ILE A 91 9.77 12.90 -0.03
C ILE A 91 8.29 12.53 0.06
N ALA A 92 7.75 12.05 -1.05
CA ALA A 92 6.38 11.60 -1.12
C ALA A 92 6.22 10.26 -0.39
N TYR A 93 5.32 10.21 0.60
CA TYR A 93 5.06 9.02 1.41
C TYR A 93 3.78 8.33 0.99
N TYR A 94 3.85 7.01 0.75
CA TYR A 94 2.73 6.18 0.32
C TYR A 94 2.53 4.99 1.24
N PRO A 95 1.48 4.97 2.06
CA PRO A 95 1.11 3.79 2.83
C PRO A 95 0.38 2.76 1.94
N VAL A 96 0.94 1.56 1.83
CA VAL A 96 0.35 0.41 1.14
C VAL A 96 -0.04 -0.62 2.20
N PHE A 97 -1.18 -0.38 2.86
CA PHE A 97 -1.61 -1.19 3.99
C PHE A 97 -2.85 -2.02 3.67
N GLY A 98 -2.86 -3.26 4.19
CA GLY A 98 -3.96 -4.20 4.05
C GLY A 98 -4.13 -4.70 2.62
N VAL A 99 -5.37 -5.07 2.27
CA VAL A 99 -5.68 -5.66 0.96
C VAL A 99 -5.61 -4.61 -0.15
N ILE A 100 -4.85 -4.91 -1.20
CA ILE A 100 -4.73 -4.07 -2.39
C ILE A 100 -5.97 -4.25 -3.27
N THR A 101 -6.53 -3.14 -3.72
CA THR A 101 -7.65 -3.10 -4.67
C THR A 101 -7.32 -2.20 -5.85
N SER A 102 -8.01 -2.37 -6.97
CA SER A 102 -7.78 -1.50 -8.14
C SER A 102 -8.50 -0.15 -8.02
N ASN A 103 -9.63 -0.09 -7.33
CA ASN A 103 -10.48 1.10 -7.28
C ASN A 103 -11.35 1.13 -6.01
N SER A 104 -10.76 1.45 -4.88
CA SER A 104 -11.46 1.60 -3.60
C SER A 104 -11.20 2.97 -3.00
N TRP A 105 -12.20 3.52 -2.28
CA TRP A 105 -12.06 4.78 -1.57
C TRP A 105 -11.74 4.59 -0.08
N TRP A 106 -11.88 3.34 0.45
CA TRP A 106 -11.62 3.02 1.87
C TRP A 106 -10.46 2.03 2.08
N ARG A 107 -9.84 1.57 1.02
CA ARG A 107 -8.67 0.70 1.02
C ARG A 107 -7.62 1.26 0.08
N PHE A 108 -6.42 0.73 0.15
CA PHE A 108 -5.41 1.04 -0.85
C PHE A 108 -5.93 0.76 -2.26
N SER A 109 -5.78 1.74 -3.14
CA SER A 109 -6.19 1.67 -4.54
C SER A 109 -4.99 1.82 -5.45
N SER A 110 -4.70 0.80 -6.27
CA SER A 110 -3.59 0.84 -7.23
C SER A 110 -3.74 1.93 -8.29
N LYS A 111 -4.98 2.26 -8.69
CA LYS A 111 -5.25 3.38 -9.61
C LYS A 111 -4.99 4.74 -8.98
N GLN A 112 -5.36 4.92 -7.72
CA GLN A 112 -5.08 6.18 -7.02
C GLN A 112 -3.59 6.32 -6.76
N PHE A 113 -2.93 5.24 -6.34
CA PHE A 113 -1.49 5.22 -6.13
C PHE A 113 -0.70 5.57 -7.40
N GLU A 114 -1.10 5.07 -8.57
CA GLU A 114 -0.50 5.47 -9.85
C GLU A 114 -0.63 6.97 -10.08
N LYS A 115 -1.81 7.55 -9.86
CA LYS A 115 -2.03 9.00 -10.02
C LYS A 115 -1.15 9.81 -9.07
N ASP A 116 -1.05 9.38 -7.82
CA ASP A 116 -0.25 10.02 -6.80
C ASP A 116 1.25 9.95 -7.13
N LEU A 117 1.72 8.80 -7.65
CA LEU A 117 3.08 8.63 -8.16
C LEU A 117 3.37 9.61 -9.30
N LEU A 118 2.48 9.71 -10.28
CA LEU A 118 2.67 10.61 -11.42
C LEU A 118 2.62 12.10 -11.03
N ALA A 119 1.76 12.45 -10.06
CA ALA A 119 1.70 13.80 -9.52
C ALA A 119 3.01 14.17 -8.81
N SER A 120 3.51 13.30 -7.94
CA SER A 120 4.76 13.52 -7.21
C SER A 120 5.99 13.44 -8.12
N GLU A 121 5.97 12.60 -9.15
CA GLU A 121 7.04 12.54 -10.15
C GLU A 121 7.20 13.86 -10.89
N SER A 122 6.07 14.53 -11.18
CA SER A 122 6.04 15.83 -11.87
C SER A 122 6.38 17.02 -10.96
N ASN A 123 6.33 16.86 -9.64
CA ASN A 123 6.55 17.96 -8.69
C ASN A 123 8.06 18.15 -8.40
N PRO A 124 8.66 19.31 -8.75
CA PRO A 124 10.10 19.53 -8.60
C PRO A 124 10.57 19.57 -7.13
N ALA A 125 9.70 19.91 -6.17
CA ALA A 125 10.03 19.90 -4.74
C ALA A 125 10.20 18.50 -4.19
N ILE A 126 9.61 17.48 -4.82
CA ILE A 126 9.71 16.07 -4.42
C ILE A 126 10.94 15.43 -5.07
N ILE A 127 11.82 14.86 -4.25
CA ILE A 127 13.09 14.27 -4.72
C ILE A 127 13.11 12.74 -4.71
N ALA A 128 12.14 12.11 -4.04
CA ALA A 128 12.04 10.66 -3.93
C ALA A 128 10.62 10.21 -3.55
N HIS A 129 10.33 8.93 -3.81
CA HIS A 129 9.13 8.23 -3.38
C HIS A 129 9.48 7.31 -2.22
N PHE A 130 8.67 7.31 -1.17
CA PHE A 130 8.82 6.39 -0.05
C PHE A 130 7.54 5.55 0.10
N VAL A 131 7.65 4.27 -0.20
CA VAL A 131 6.54 3.32 -0.19
C VAL A 131 6.65 2.44 1.04
N HIS A 132 5.71 2.53 1.95
CA HIS A 132 5.64 1.74 3.17
C HIS A 132 4.60 0.63 3.02
N ILE A 133 5.04 -0.62 3.07
CA ILE A 133 4.20 -1.78 2.73
C ILE A 133 3.98 -2.67 3.95
N ASP A 134 2.70 -2.90 4.28
CA ASP A 134 2.22 -3.94 5.17
C ASP A 134 0.95 -4.54 4.56
N SER A 135 1.14 -5.45 3.60
CA SER A 135 0.07 -5.93 2.74
C SER A 135 0.21 -7.43 2.40
N PRO A 136 -0.88 -8.21 2.52
CA PRO A 136 -0.93 -9.59 2.06
C PRO A 136 -1.09 -9.69 0.53
N GLY A 137 -1.16 -8.56 -0.19
CA GLY A 137 -1.51 -8.49 -1.59
C GLY A 137 -2.98 -8.17 -1.84
N GLY A 138 -3.52 -8.58 -2.98
CA GLY A 138 -4.92 -8.32 -3.32
C GLY A 138 -5.25 -8.54 -4.80
N GLU A 139 -5.97 -7.57 -5.39
CA GLU A 139 -6.45 -7.63 -6.76
C GLU A 139 -5.28 -7.53 -7.75
N ALA A 140 -5.20 -8.50 -8.68
CA ALA A 140 -4.17 -8.52 -9.73
C ALA A 140 -4.46 -7.51 -10.85
N PHE A 141 -5.72 -7.14 -11.02
CA PHE A 141 -6.12 -6.16 -12.02
C PHE A 141 -5.41 -4.83 -11.79
N TYR A 142 -4.91 -4.22 -12.84
CA TYR A 142 -4.16 -2.98 -12.81
C TYR A 142 -2.68 -3.09 -12.37
N MET A 143 -2.23 -4.24 -11.87
CA MET A 143 -0.85 -4.38 -11.38
C MET A 143 0.19 -4.29 -12.49
N ASP A 144 -0.12 -4.79 -13.70
CA ASP A 144 0.77 -4.70 -14.86
C ASP A 144 1.02 -3.24 -15.23
N ARG A 145 -0.04 -2.44 -15.31
CA ARG A 145 0.04 -1.01 -15.61
C ARG A 145 0.77 -0.23 -14.53
N LEU A 146 0.45 -0.50 -13.25
CA LEU A 146 1.18 0.12 -12.13
C LEU A 146 2.67 -0.21 -12.20
N SER A 147 3.02 -1.47 -12.53
CA SER A 147 4.41 -1.90 -12.68
C SER A 147 5.13 -1.19 -13.82
N GLU A 148 4.45 -0.92 -14.92
CA GLU A 148 5.00 -0.11 -16.02
C GLU A 148 5.28 1.32 -15.54
N THR A 149 4.29 1.96 -14.92
CA THR A 149 4.45 3.31 -14.36
C THR A 149 5.60 3.39 -13.36
N MET A 150 5.70 2.44 -12.42
CA MET A 150 6.77 2.43 -11.42
C MET A 150 8.16 2.20 -12.03
N ARG A 151 8.25 1.46 -13.12
CA ARG A 151 9.52 1.24 -13.85
C ARG A 151 10.01 2.51 -14.54
N ASP A 152 9.08 3.35 -15.00
CA ASP A 152 9.36 4.57 -15.76
C ASP A 152 9.63 5.79 -14.85
N LEU A 153 9.51 5.66 -13.52
CA LEU A 153 9.86 6.73 -12.59
C LEU A 153 11.34 7.08 -12.66
N SER A 154 11.66 8.37 -12.71
CA SER A 154 13.02 8.88 -12.72
C SER A 154 13.57 9.11 -11.30
N LYS A 155 12.68 9.43 -10.35
CA LYS A 155 13.03 9.64 -8.95
C LYS A 155 13.20 8.30 -8.23
N PRO A 156 14.12 8.20 -7.27
CA PRO A 156 14.34 6.97 -6.53
C PRO A 156 13.13 6.57 -5.72
N VAL A 157 12.85 5.26 -5.70
CA VAL A 157 11.79 4.65 -4.90
C VAL A 157 12.44 3.90 -3.74
N VAL A 158 12.18 4.35 -2.52
CA VAL A 158 12.61 3.67 -1.30
C VAL A 158 11.42 2.91 -0.73
N VAL A 159 11.60 1.63 -0.44
CA VAL A 159 10.55 0.77 0.12
C VAL A 159 10.90 0.39 1.54
N LEU A 160 9.95 0.51 2.45
CA LEU A 160 9.95 -0.14 3.75
C LEU A 160 8.91 -1.26 3.74
N ALA A 161 9.37 -2.50 3.88
CA ALA A 161 8.51 -3.66 4.03
C ALA A 161 8.40 -4.02 5.52
N GLU A 162 7.19 -3.93 6.07
CA GLU A 162 6.89 -4.18 7.47
C GLU A 162 5.87 -5.33 7.60
N ARG A 163 6.05 -6.19 8.60
CA ARG A 163 5.21 -7.36 8.93
C ARG A 163 4.90 -8.28 7.75
N VAL A 164 4.11 -7.83 6.77
CA VAL A 164 3.74 -8.62 5.59
C VAL A 164 4.00 -7.80 4.32
N CYS A 165 4.75 -8.37 3.41
CA CYS A 165 4.95 -7.80 2.06
C CYS A 165 4.83 -8.95 1.06
N ALA A 166 3.60 -9.29 0.68
CA ALA A 166 3.34 -10.49 -0.09
C ALA A 166 2.56 -10.21 -1.37
N SER A 167 2.74 -11.07 -2.36
CA SER A 167 1.97 -11.12 -3.59
C SER A 167 1.95 -9.77 -4.33
N ALA A 168 0.80 -9.10 -4.54
CA ALA A 168 0.73 -7.78 -5.17
C ALA A 168 1.54 -6.71 -4.41
N GLY A 169 1.61 -6.79 -3.06
CA GLY A 169 2.47 -5.91 -2.26
C GLY A 169 3.95 -6.13 -2.54
N TYR A 170 4.37 -7.39 -2.67
CA TYR A 170 5.75 -7.73 -3.03
C TYR A 170 6.08 -7.29 -4.47
N LEU A 171 5.12 -7.40 -5.39
CA LEU A 171 5.30 -6.89 -6.75
C LEU A 171 5.58 -5.37 -6.75
N ILE A 172 4.85 -4.59 -5.95
CA ILE A 172 5.14 -3.16 -5.75
C ILE A 172 6.55 -2.97 -5.18
N ALA A 173 6.92 -3.75 -4.15
CA ALA A 173 8.24 -3.65 -3.51
C ALA A 173 9.40 -3.91 -4.49
N CYS A 174 9.23 -4.82 -5.46
CA CYS A 174 10.25 -5.15 -6.46
C CYS A 174 10.68 -3.97 -7.35
N HIS A 175 9.88 -2.90 -7.40
CA HIS A 175 10.22 -1.66 -8.11
C HIS A 175 11.04 -0.68 -7.27
N GLY A 176 11.32 -1.01 -6.00
CA GLY A 176 12.14 -0.19 -5.13
C GLY A 176 13.60 -0.11 -5.58
N THR A 177 14.15 1.11 -5.67
CA THR A 177 15.59 1.33 -5.81
C THR A 177 16.35 0.80 -4.61
N ARG A 178 15.74 0.89 -3.42
CA ARG A 178 16.20 0.30 -2.16
C ARG A 178 15.01 -0.25 -1.39
N ILE A 179 15.22 -1.41 -0.77
CA ILE A 179 14.20 -2.07 0.07
C ILE A 179 14.79 -2.28 1.46
N PHE A 180 14.11 -1.74 2.46
CA PHE A 180 14.35 -2.01 3.87
C PHE A 180 13.27 -2.98 4.37
N ALA A 181 13.65 -3.85 5.28
CA ALA A 181 12.74 -4.84 5.86
C ALA A 181 12.86 -4.83 7.38
N THR A 182 11.73 -4.91 8.08
CA THR A 182 11.73 -5.10 9.53
C THR A 182 12.05 -6.55 9.89
N THR A 183 12.56 -6.77 11.10
CA THR A 183 12.79 -8.12 11.62
C THR A 183 11.47 -8.87 11.72
N GLY A 184 11.44 -10.11 11.21
CA GLY A 184 10.22 -10.95 11.20
C GLY A 184 9.30 -10.70 10.02
N LEU A 185 9.72 -9.93 9.01
CA LEU A 185 8.98 -9.75 7.77
C LEU A 185 8.64 -11.10 7.12
N ILE A 186 7.38 -11.23 6.69
CA ILE A 186 6.91 -12.27 5.78
C ILE A 186 6.81 -11.66 4.38
N ALA A 187 7.70 -12.08 3.46
CA ALA A 187 7.74 -11.54 2.10
C ALA A 187 7.66 -12.63 1.03
N GLY A 188 7.19 -12.22 -0.15
CA GLY A 188 7.08 -13.09 -1.32
C GLY A 188 5.69 -13.70 -1.50
N ASN A 189 5.63 -14.98 -1.90
CA ASN A 189 4.39 -15.76 -2.07
C ASN A 189 3.44 -15.23 -3.15
N PHE A 190 3.72 -15.62 -4.40
CA PHE A 190 2.85 -15.33 -5.54
C PHE A 190 1.91 -16.49 -5.81
N HIS A 191 0.67 -16.41 -5.36
CA HIS A 191 -0.41 -17.28 -5.80
C HIS A 191 -1.44 -16.47 -6.59
N LEU A 192 -1.54 -16.77 -7.89
CA LEU A 192 -2.66 -16.29 -8.69
C LEU A 192 -3.84 -17.25 -8.45
N LEU A 193 -4.75 -16.84 -7.58
CA LEU A 193 -6.03 -17.54 -7.44
C LEU A 193 -6.92 -17.12 -8.61
N LYS A 194 -7.10 -18.02 -9.57
CA LYS A 194 -8.19 -17.91 -10.56
C LYS A 194 -9.45 -18.45 -9.90
N ILE A 195 -10.38 -17.58 -9.65
CA ILE A 195 -11.74 -17.92 -9.20
C ILE A 195 -12.62 -18.17 -10.42
#